data_1d5088bff5aef47988dc2bbf1c218b3b
#
_entry.id   1d5088bff5aef47988dc2bbf1c218b3b
#
_cell.length_a   1.000
_cell.length_b   1.000
_cell.length_c   1.000
_cell.angle_alpha   90.00
_cell.angle_beta   90.00
_cell.angle_gamma   90.00
#
_symmetry.space_group_name_H-M   'P 1'
#
loop_
_entity.id
_entity.type
_entity.pdbx_description
1 polymer ?
#
loop_
_entity_poly.entity_id
_entity_poly.type
_entity_poly.pdbx_seq_one_letter_code
_entity_poly.pdbx_strand_id
1 'polypeptide(L)'
;MRAWLSVLKGVMAVGLVMAVLGILFVDFGVVTDVPWEYFEQEMQGSTEIGSGPSESAPEIRETKEQDSQNAEETGCGQLIVETYTAEPTTTETYTAELTLSEQQLIERGKVIYLTFDDGPTRHTAELLDILAKYNVKATFFVTGESRDYVGLIGRAKEEGHTVGIHCFYHDYKTVYASEQAYFADMQMIDDLIFEQTGERAELVRFPGGSSNQVSRFNKGIMTRLTKLVEEKGYRYFDWNVLSGDAGETRETAEIIQNIKEGILKKDIAVVLQHDIYDYSIAAVEAIIVWGMENGYVFLPLTMDSPTIHHPIAN
;
A
#
# COMPACT_ATOMS: atom_id res chain seq x y z
N MET A 1 -41.37 42.20 -19.28
CA MET A 1 -42.08 41.48 -18.20
C MET A 1 -42.07 39.95 -18.31
N ARG A 2 -41.83 39.32 -19.49
CA ARG A 2 -41.79 37.82 -19.60
C ARG A 2 -40.43 37.18 -19.25
N ALA A 3 -39.34 37.93 -19.27
CA ALA A 3 -38.00 37.40 -18.95
C ALA A 3 -37.71 37.27 -17.43
N TRP A 4 -38.41 38.04 -16.62
CA TRP A 4 -38.23 38.01 -15.14
C TRP A 4 -38.98 36.85 -14.46
N LEU A 5 -40.05 36.36 -15.07
CA LEU A 5 -40.82 35.24 -14.53
C LEU A 5 -40.11 33.88 -14.70
N SER A 6 -39.23 33.72 -15.70
CA SER A 6 -38.48 32.49 -15.90
C SER A 6 -37.31 32.37 -14.89
N VAL A 7 -36.70 33.47 -14.51
CA VAL A 7 -35.63 33.47 -13.50
C VAL A 7 -36.18 33.17 -12.09
N LEU A 8 -37.37 33.71 -11.78
CA LEU A 8 -37.99 33.45 -10.46
C LEU A 8 -38.44 31.99 -10.32
N LYS A 9 -38.86 31.31 -11.40
CA LYS A 9 -39.21 29.89 -11.38
C LYS A 9 -37.96 28.99 -11.24
N GLY A 10 -36.82 29.36 -11.80
CA GLY A 10 -35.56 28.64 -11.63
C GLY A 10 -35.03 28.70 -10.23
N VAL A 11 -35.08 29.87 -9.59
CA VAL A 11 -34.61 30.06 -8.20
C VAL A 11 -35.51 29.34 -7.18
N MET A 12 -36.83 29.31 -7.42
CA MET A 12 -37.74 28.55 -6.54
C MET A 12 -37.58 27.04 -6.68
N ALA A 13 -37.26 26.52 -7.86
CA ALA A 13 -37.03 25.08 -8.06
C ALA A 13 -35.74 24.60 -7.40
N VAL A 14 -34.66 25.39 -7.46
CA VAL A 14 -33.39 25.08 -6.78
C VAL A 14 -33.53 25.17 -5.25
N GLY A 15 -34.26 26.15 -4.74
CA GLY A 15 -34.53 26.27 -3.32
C GLY A 15 -35.38 25.11 -2.75
N LEU A 16 -36.32 24.59 -3.54
CA LEU A 16 -37.16 23.45 -3.11
C LEU A 16 -36.38 22.13 -3.13
N VAL A 17 -35.48 21.93 -4.09
CA VAL A 17 -34.60 20.73 -4.15
C VAL A 17 -33.63 20.72 -2.99
N MET A 18 -33.06 21.86 -2.60
CA MET A 18 -32.16 21.95 -1.45
C MET A 18 -32.87 21.76 -0.11
N ALA A 19 -34.13 22.19 0.02
CA ALA A 19 -34.93 21.96 1.21
C ALA A 19 -35.35 20.48 1.36
N VAL A 20 -35.62 19.76 0.26
CA VAL A 20 -35.94 18.34 0.29
C VAL A 20 -34.71 17.47 0.62
N LEU A 21 -33.52 17.86 0.12
CA LEU A 21 -32.26 17.20 0.47
C LEU A 21 -31.87 17.46 1.95
N GLY A 22 -32.12 18.66 2.48
CA GLY A 22 -31.84 18.98 3.88
C GLY A 22 -32.69 18.18 4.87
N ILE A 23 -33.96 17.88 4.55
CA ILE A 23 -34.85 17.08 5.41
C ILE A 23 -34.46 15.58 5.41
N LEU A 24 -33.86 15.09 4.32
CA LEU A 24 -33.38 13.69 4.27
C LEU A 24 -32.08 13.45 5.03
N PHE A 25 -31.30 14.51 5.31
CA PHE A 25 -30.04 14.39 6.08
C PHE A 25 -30.22 14.49 7.60
N VAL A 26 -31.34 14.99 8.10
CA VAL A 26 -31.57 15.14 9.54
C VAL A 26 -31.93 13.82 10.23
N ASP A 27 -32.38 12.82 9.48
CA ASP A 27 -32.81 11.52 10.04
C ASP A 27 -31.66 10.47 10.16
N PHE A 28 -30.45 10.77 9.65
CA PHE A 28 -29.32 9.82 9.68
C PHE A 28 -28.19 10.17 10.66
N GLY A 29 -28.34 11.14 11.54
CA GLY A 29 -27.38 11.39 12.63
C GLY A 29 -25.94 11.71 12.19
N VAL A 30 -25.72 12.21 10.98
CA VAL A 30 -24.41 12.68 10.52
C VAL A 30 -24.21 14.10 11.02
N VAL A 31 -23.41 14.26 12.06
CA VAL A 31 -22.94 15.58 12.52
C VAL A 31 -21.92 16.09 11.49
N THR A 32 -22.37 16.94 10.59
CA THR A 32 -21.52 17.67 9.65
C THR A 32 -21.28 19.08 10.15
N ASP A 33 -20.49 19.27 11.19
CA ASP A 33 -20.02 20.59 11.62
C ASP A 33 -18.54 20.51 12.03
N VAL A 34 -17.67 20.28 11.03
CA VAL A 34 -16.28 20.74 11.09
C VAL A 34 -16.18 21.84 10.02
N PRO A 35 -16.03 23.11 10.40
CA PRO A 35 -15.87 24.19 9.42
C PRO A 35 -14.61 23.93 8.59
N TRP A 36 -14.75 23.89 7.27
CA TRP A 36 -13.64 23.70 6.33
C TRP A 36 -12.55 24.79 6.49
N GLU A 37 -12.87 25.93 7.07
CA GLU A 37 -11.98 27.03 7.43
C GLU A 37 -10.82 26.62 8.36
N TYR A 38 -10.95 25.50 9.07
CA TYR A 38 -9.87 24.94 9.89
C TYR A 38 -8.69 24.44 9.04
N PHE A 39 -8.94 24.03 7.80
CA PHE A 39 -7.93 23.51 6.89
C PHE A 39 -7.17 24.58 6.09
N GLU A 40 -7.76 25.79 5.89
CA GLU A 40 -7.09 26.87 5.15
C GLU A 40 -5.98 27.57 5.95
N GLN A 41 -6.04 27.58 7.28
CA GLN A 41 -5.06 28.28 8.10
C GLN A 41 -3.71 27.58 8.20
N GLU A 42 -3.65 26.24 8.08
CA GLU A 42 -2.37 25.52 8.11
C GLU A 42 -1.67 25.45 6.73
N MET A 43 -2.40 25.56 5.63
CA MET A 43 -1.79 25.58 4.29
C MET A 43 -1.07 26.87 3.93
N GLN A 44 -1.27 27.96 4.67
CA GLN A 44 -0.57 29.23 4.44
C GLN A 44 0.73 29.38 5.23
N GLY A 45 1.06 28.46 6.14
CA GLY A 45 2.23 28.52 7.02
C GLY A 45 3.52 27.87 6.49
N SER A 46 3.50 27.15 5.35
CA SER A 46 4.64 26.33 4.91
C SER A 46 5.33 26.76 3.62
N THR A 47 5.19 28.01 3.19
CA THR A 47 5.92 28.56 2.03
C THR A 47 6.95 29.59 2.43
N GLU A 48 8.02 29.20 3.12
CA GLU A 48 9.30 29.89 3.11
C GLU A 48 10.45 28.89 3.28
N ILE A 49 10.95 28.35 2.17
CA ILE A 49 12.30 27.80 2.12
C ILE A 49 13.03 28.46 0.96
N GLY A 50 14.13 29.12 1.35
CA GLY A 50 14.92 30.00 0.55
C GLY A 50 15.54 29.41 -0.70
N SER A 51 15.62 30.25 -1.70
CA SER A 51 16.36 30.08 -2.95
C SER A 51 17.87 30.11 -2.69
N GLY A 52 18.55 28.98 -2.94
CA GLY A 52 20.00 28.90 -3.11
C GLY A 52 20.35 28.62 -4.58
N PRO A 53 21.56 28.98 -5.07
CA PRO A 53 21.79 29.23 -6.49
C PRO A 53 22.05 27.96 -7.31
N SER A 54 21.53 28.01 -8.55
CA SER A 54 21.73 27.12 -9.67
C SER A 54 23.21 26.88 -9.98
N GLU A 55 23.64 25.65 -10.03
CA GLU A 55 24.87 25.20 -10.68
C GLU A 55 24.55 24.37 -11.92
N SER A 56 25.25 24.73 -13.01
CA SER A 56 25.04 24.32 -14.39
C SER A 56 25.44 22.88 -14.67
N ALA A 57 24.61 22.21 -15.48
CA ALA A 57 24.88 20.88 -16.05
C ALA A 57 26.00 20.91 -17.10
N PRO A 58 26.80 19.83 -17.24
CA PRO A 58 27.75 19.70 -18.35
C PRO A 58 27.10 19.07 -19.58
N GLU A 59 27.47 19.65 -20.75
CA GLU A 59 27.12 19.22 -22.11
C GLU A 59 27.62 17.81 -22.43
N ILE A 60 26.75 17.01 -23.05
CA ILE A 60 27.10 15.73 -23.66
C ILE A 60 27.53 15.98 -25.10
N ARG A 61 28.79 15.66 -25.42
CA ARG A 61 29.30 15.63 -26.78
C ARG A 61 28.96 14.31 -27.45
N GLU A 62 28.25 14.41 -28.56
CA GLU A 62 28.12 13.36 -29.58
C GLU A 62 29.47 13.10 -30.29
N THR A 63 29.81 11.82 -30.45
CA THR A 63 30.81 11.40 -31.44
C THR A 63 30.21 10.33 -32.35
N LYS A 64 30.28 10.64 -33.63
CA LYS A 64 29.76 9.86 -34.75
C LYS A 64 30.62 8.63 -35.06
N GLU A 65 29.95 7.68 -35.67
CA GLU A 65 30.32 6.50 -36.43
C GLU A 65 31.65 6.54 -37.20
N GLN A 66 32.28 5.37 -37.32
CA GLN A 66 32.83 4.89 -38.60
C GLN A 66 32.91 3.35 -38.66
N ASP A 67 32.42 2.88 -39.84
CA ASP A 67 32.43 1.51 -40.35
C ASP A 67 33.81 0.85 -40.43
N SER A 68 33.84 -0.49 -40.33
CA SER A 68 34.52 -1.31 -41.35
C SER A 68 34.10 -2.80 -41.26
N GLN A 69 33.65 -3.29 -42.38
CA GLN A 69 33.43 -4.69 -42.74
C GLN A 69 34.74 -5.48 -42.75
N ASN A 70 34.72 -6.76 -42.34
CA ASN A 70 35.22 -7.86 -43.16
C ASN A 70 34.75 -9.22 -42.64
N ALA A 71 34.28 -10.02 -43.59
CA ALA A 71 33.91 -11.41 -43.44
C ALA A 71 35.16 -12.30 -43.52
N GLU A 72 35.09 -13.45 -42.83
CA GLU A 72 35.56 -14.73 -43.39
C GLU A 72 35.00 -15.91 -42.61
N GLU A 73 34.40 -16.85 -43.37
CA GLU A 73 33.94 -18.17 -42.95
C GLU A 73 35.08 -19.06 -42.55
N THR A 74 34.89 -19.92 -41.54
CA THR A 74 35.15 -21.38 -41.61
C THR A 74 34.85 -22.05 -40.27
N GLY A 75 34.24 -23.24 -40.33
CA GLY A 75 34.35 -24.20 -39.25
C GLY A 75 33.03 -24.71 -38.71
N CYS A 76 32.46 -25.73 -39.41
CA CYS A 76 31.42 -26.60 -38.91
C CYS A 76 31.87 -27.29 -37.60
N GLY A 77 31.25 -26.92 -36.46
CA GLY A 77 31.35 -27.60 -35.20
C GLY A 77 29.93 -27.94 -34.74
N GLN A 78 29.57 -29.22 -34.76
CA GLN A 78 28.34 -29.73 -34.21
C GLN A 78 28.22 -29.30 -32.74
N LEU A 79 27.31 -28.36 -32.44
CA LEU A 79 26.84 -28.13 -31.09
C LEU A 79 25.93 -29.29 -30.70
N ILE A 80 26.44 -30.15 -29.83
CA ILE A 80 25.61 -31.08 -29.07
C ILE A 80 24.74 -30.20 -28.19
N VAL A 81 23.46 -30.04 -28.56
CA VAL A 81 22.45 -29.50 -27.67
C VAL A 81 22.18 -30.57 -26.64
N GLU A 82 22.88 -30.51 -25.51
CA GLU A 82 22.40 -31.16 -24.30
C GLU A 82 21.07 -30.52 -23.94
N THR A 83 19.99 -31.20 -24.24
CA THR A 83 18.69 -30.90 -23.70
C THR A 83 18.74 -31.12 -22.19
N TYR A 84 19.00 -30.07 -21.47
CA TYR A 84 18.70 -30.02 -20.04
C TYR A 84 17.18 -30.13 -19.93
N THR A 85 16.70 -31.35 -19.63
CA THR A 85 15.36 -31.53 -19.09
C THR A 85 15.40 -30.98 -17.68
N ALA A 86 15.05 -29.66 -17.54
CA ALA A 86 14.76 -29.10 -16.24
C ALA A 86 13.61 -29.91 -15.63
N GLU A 87 13.88 -30.59 -14.53
CA GLU A 87 12.84 -31.24 -13.75
C GLU A 87 11.79 -30.18 -13.32
N PRO A 88 10.50 -30.46 -13.40
CA PRO A 88 9.43 -29.50 -13.11
C PRO A 88 9.18 -29.46 -11.60
N THR A 89 10.00 -28.75 -10.85
CA THR A 89 9.93 -29.00 -9.41
C THR A 89 9.35 -27.88 -8.57
N THR A 90 9.39 -26.64 -8.96
CA THR A 90 8.90 -25.56 -8.06
C THR A 90 7.54 -24.99 -8.43
N THR A 91 7.30 -24.82 -9.73
CA THR A 91 6.05 -24.18 -10.20
C THR A 91 4.83 -25.10 -10.05
N GLU A 92 4.98 -26.42 -10.29
CA GLU A 92 3.88 -27.38 -10.15
C GLU A 92 3.51 -27.60 -8.68
N THR A 93 4.48 -27.66 -7.78
CA THR A 93 4.22 -27.78 -6.33
C THR A 93 3.52 -26.53 -5.80
N TYR A 94 3.98 -25.35 -6.20
CA TYR A 94 3.36 -24.08 -5.81
C TYR A 94 1.93 -23.96 -6.35
N THR A 95 1.70 -24.35 -7.60
CA THR A 95 0.37 -24.29 -8.23
C THR A 95 -0.60 -25.30 -7.59
N ALA A 96 -0.11 -26.47 -7.19
CA ALA A 96 -0.92 -27.47 -6.52
C ALA A 96 -1.33 -27.02 -5.10
N GLU A 97 -0.47 -26.29 -4.39
CA GLU A 97 -0.80 -25.73 -3.07
C GLU A 97 -1.82 -24.58 -3.13
N LEU A 98 -1.83 -23.80 -4.20
CA LEU A 98 -2.85 -22.78 -4.43
C LEU A 98 -4.28 -23.34 -4.63
N THR A 99 -4.44 -24.65 -4.80
CA THR A 99 -5.76 -25.31 -4.85
C THR A 99 -6.35 -25.60 -3.47
N LEU A 100 -5.55 -25.47 -2.40
CA LEU A 100 -6.03 -25.58 -1.02
C LEU A 100 -6.72 -24.30 -0.57
N SER A 101 -7.64 -24.43 0.36
CA SER A 101 -8.19 -23.24 1.02
C SER A 101 -7.11 -22.54 1.87
N GLU A 102 -7.24 -21.24 2.07
CA GLU A 102 -6.34 -20.48 2.97
C GLU A 102 -6.21 -21.16 4.33
N GLN A 103 -7.32 -21.62 4.91
CA GLN A 103 -7.33 -22.34 6.18
C GLN A 103 -6.45 -23.60 6.16
N GLN A 104 -6.51 -24.38 5.08
CA GLN A 104 -5.68 -25.59 4.94
C GLN A 104 -4.20 -25.26 4.78
N LEU A 105 -3.86 -24.13 4.12
CA LEU A 105 -2.50 -23.64 4.00
C LEU A 105 -1.97 -23.14 5.35
N ILE A 106 -2.79 -22.44 6.10
CA ILE A 106 -2.47 -21.98 7.46
C ILE A 106 -2.20 -23.17 8.40
N GLU A 107 -3.03 -24.21 8.35
CA GLU A 107 -2.86 -25.43 9.16
C GLU A 107 -1.56 -26.18 8.85
N ARG A 108 -1.04 -26.06 7.62
CA ARG A 108 0.26 -26.62 7.24
C ARG A 108 1.45 -25.81 7.78
N GLY A 109 1.22 -24.57 8.18
CA GLY A 109 2.28 -23.59 8.44
C GLY A 109 2.96 -23.12 7.15
N LYS A 110 4.04 -22.34 7.25
CA LYS A 110 4.80 -21.80 6.11
C LYS A 110 3.99 -20.87 5.22
N VAL A 111 3.21 -19.98 5.82
CA VAL A 111 2.50 -18.90 5.11
C VAL A 111 3.22 -17.57 5.31
N ILE A 112 3.41 -16.85 4.22
CA ILE A 112 3.97 -15.50 4.19
C ILE A 112 2.91 -14.55 3.64
N TYR A 113 2.59 -13.51 4.43
CA TYR A 113 1.86 -12.35 4.00
C TYR A 113 2.84 -11.20 3.79
N LEU A 114 3.16 -10.88 2.53
CA LEU A 114 3.92 -9.67 2.21
C LEU A 114 2.99 -8.48 2.33
N THR A 115 3.36 -7.50 3.14
CA THR A 115 2.56 -6.30 3.33
C THR A 115 3.41 -5.05 3.13
N PHE A 116 2.85 -4.06 2.44
CA PHE A 116 3.52 -2.83 2.06
C PHE A 116 2.71 -1.64 2.55
N ASP A 117 3.38 -0.76 3.32
CA ASP A 117 2.77 0.44 3.88
C ASP A 117 3.22 1.70 3.11
N ASP A 118 2.49 2.81 3.27
CA ASP A 118 2.78 4.17 2.84
C ASP A 118 2.63 4.48 1.34
N GLY A 119 2.47 3.47 0.48
CA GLY A 119 2.21 3.68 -0.94
C GLY A 119 0.79 4.23 -1.24
N PRO A 120 0.46 4.41 -2.54
CA PRO A 120 1.31 4.14 -3.71
C PRO A 120 2.36 5.22 -3.98
N THR A 121 3.48 4.83 -4.56
CA THR A 121 4.53 5.73 -5.02
C THR A 121 4.99 5.37 -6.44
N ARG A 122 6.01 6.08 -6.95
CA ARG A 122 6.67 5.73 -8.22
C ARG A 122 7.22 4.30 -8.25
N HIS A 123 7.50 3.72 -7.08
CA HIS A 123 8.07 2.38 -6.96
C HIS A 123 7.01 1.27 -6.94
N THR A 124 5.76 1.61 -6.64
CA THR A 124 4.66 0.63 -6.53
C THR A 124 4.41 -0.10 -7.86
N ALA A 125 4.60 0.57 -9.01
CA ALA A 125 4.43 -0.07 -10.31
C ALA A 125 5.44 -1.23 -10.53
N GLU A 126 6.72 -1.01 -10.19
CA GLU A 126 7.77 -2.03 -10.26
C GLU A 126 7.48 -3.19 -9.28
N LEU A 127 7.01 -2.87 -8.07
CA LEU A 127 6.61 -3.88 -7.10
C LEU A 127 5.48 -4.78 -7.64
N LEU A 128 4.45 -4.19 -8.25
CA LEU A 128 3.35 -4.95 -8.87
C LEU A 128 3.86 -5.84 -10.00
N ASP A 129 4.78 -5.36 -10.84
CA ASP A 129 5.39 -6.16 -11.91
C ASP A 129 6.17 -7.36 -11.35
N ILE A 130 6.92 -7.18 -10.24
CA ILE A 130 7.62 -8.27 -9.55
C ILE A 130 6.62 -9.30 -9.02
N LEU A 131 5.58 -8.85 -8.32
CA LEU A 131 4.55 -9.73 -7.77
C LEU A 131 3.82 -10.51 -8.87
N ALA A 132 3.47 -9.85 -9.97
CA ALA A 132 2.83 -10.47 -11.13
C ALA A 132 3.72 -11.54 -11.79
N LYS A 133 5.03 -11.29 -11.93
CA LYS A 133 6.01 -12.23 -12.49
C LYS A 133 6.00 -13.61 -11.79
N TYR A 134 5.77 -13.61 -10.48
CA TYR A 134 5.75 -14.84 -9.67
C TYR A 134 4.33 -15.30 -9.30
N ASN A 135 3.29 -14.62 -9.80
CA ASN A 135 1.90 -14.83 -9.42
C ASN A 135 1.67 -14.79 -7.90
N VAL A 136 2.40 -13.93 -7.20
CA VAL A 136 2.27 -13.71 -5.75
C VAL A 136 1.27 -12.58 -5.51
N LYS A 137 0.40 -12.76 -4.52
CA LYS A 137 -0.51 -11.72 -4.05
C LYS A 137 -0.03 -11.19 -2.69
N ALA A 138 -0.17 -9.89 -2.49
CA ALA A 138 0.28 -9.16 -1.32
C ALA A 138 -0.83 -8.23 -0.78
N THR A 139 -0.54 -7.53 0.30
CA THR A 139 -1.45 -6.54 0.88
C THR A 139 -0.78 -5.18 0.90
N PHE A 140 -1.50 -4.15 0.46
CA PHE A 140 -1.05 -2.77 0.42
C PHE A 140 -1.90 -1.94 1.39
N PHE A 141 -1.29 -1.39 2.44
CA PHE A 141 -1.93 -0.42 3.31
C PHE A 141 -1.57 0.98 2.81
N VAL A 142 -2.52 1.59 2.10
CA VAL A 142 -2.25 2.76 1.25
C VAL A 142 -2.50 4.08 1.97
N THR A 143 -1.86 5.13 1.45
CA THR A 143 -2.03 6.52 1.88
C THR A 143 -2.57 7.41 0.75
N GLY A 144 -3.02 8.63 1.11
CA GLY A 144 -3.46 9.64 0.16
C GLY A 144 -2.38 10.63 -0.29
N GLU A 145 -1.12 10.45 0.13
CA GLU A 145 -0.07 11.48 -0.03
C GLU A 145 0.41 11.67 -1.48
N SER A 146 0.55 10.59 -2.22
CA SER A 146 1.15 10.61 -3.57
C SER A 146 0.09 10.63 -4.68
N ARG A 147 -0.52 11.78 -4.91
CA ARG A 147 -1.64 11.97 -5.85
C ARG A 147 -1.38 11.49 -7.27
N ASP A 148 -0.17 11.57 -7.76
CA ASP A 148 0.22 11.19 -9.12
C ASP A 148 0.19 9.65 -9.32
N TYR A 149 0.17 8.88 -8.24
CA TYR A 149 0.26 7.41 -8.28
C TYR A 149 -1.00 6.70 -7.79
N VAL A 150 -2.06 7.43 -7.41
CA VAL A 150 -3.30 6.84 -6.84
C VAL A 150 -3.95 5.78 -7.75
N GLY A 151 -3.80 5.89 -9.07
CA GLY A 151 -4.27 4.87 -10.01
C GLY A 151 -3.66 3.48 -9.81
N LEU A 152 -2.50 3.38 -9.14
CA LEU A 152 -1.89 2.10 -8.79
C LEU A 152 -2.65 1.35 -7.69
N ILE A 153 -3.51 2.03 -6.92
CA ILE A 153 -4.46 1.39 -5.98
C ILE A 153 -5.44 0.50 -6.77
N GLY A 154 -6.02 1.05 -7.85
CA GLY A 154 -6.90 0.30 -8.74
C GLY A 154 -6.19 -0.88 -9.38
N ARG A 155 -4.97 -0.66 -9.91
CA ARG A 155 -4.15 -1.73 -10.49
C ARG A 155 -3.86 -2.84 -9.49
N ALA A 156 -3.47 -2.52 -8.27
CA ALA A 156 -3.22 -3.51 -7.21
C ALA A 156 -4.46 -4.37 -6.95
N LYS A 157 -5.65 -3.75 -6.87
CA LYS A 157 -6.91 -4.46 -6.70
C LYS A 157 -7.25 -5.35 -7.88
N GLU A 158 -7.13 -4.85 -9.12
CA GLU A 158 -7.40 -5.58 -10.36
C GLU A 158 -6.48 -6.81 -10.51
N GLU A 159 -5.24 -6.71 -10.06
CA GLU A 159 -4.27 -7.81 -10.05
C GLU A 159 -4.49 -8.80 -8.90
N GLY A 160 -5.52 -8.59 -8.05
CA GLY A 160 -5.94 -9.52 -6.98
C GLY A 160 -5.16 -9.36 -5.68
N HIS A 161 -4.52 -8.23 -5.47
CA HIS A 161 -3.95 -7.87 -4.17
C HIS A 161 -5.04 -7.34 -3.23
N THR A 162 -4.80 -7.43 -1.92
CA THR A 162 -5.64 -6.75 -0.94
C THR A 162 -5.18 -5.30 -0.79
N VAL A 163 -6.13 -4.39 -0.85
CA VAL A 163 -5.92 -2.98 -0.54
C VAL A 163 -6.58 -2.68 0.81
N GLY A 164 -5.81 -2.18 1.75
CA GLY A 164 -6.25 -1.80 3.08
C GLY A 164 -5.94 -0.33 3.38
N ILE A 165 -6.50 0.16 4.46
CA ILE A 165 -6.34 1.53 4.95
C ILE A 165 -5.08 1.64 5.79
N HIS A 166 -4.20 2.63 5.45
CA HIS A 166 -3.18 3.10 6.38
C HIS A 166 -3.61 4.43 7.00
N CYS A 167 -3.57 5.50 6.23
CA CYS A 167 -4.08 6.83 6.56
C CYS A 167 -4.17 7.66 5.28
N PHE A 168 -4.86 8.80 5.34
CA PHE A 168 -4.83 9.74 4.23
C PHE A 168 -3.59 10.64 4.30
N TYR A 169 -3.33 11.23 5.48
CA TYR A 169 -2.13 12.01 5.78
C TYR A 169 -1.27 11.26 6.80
N HIS A 170 0.00 11.00 6.46
CA HIS A 170 0.90 10.30 7.38
C HIS A 170 1.54 11.27 8.40
N ASP A 171 0.68 12.05 9.06
CA ASP A 171 1.07 12.92 10.18
C ASP A 171 0.48 12.42 11.50
N TYR A 172 1.31 11.84 12.34
CA TYR A 172 0.91 11.26 13.62
C TYR A 172 0.17 12.25 14.54
N LYS A 173 0.53 13.54 14.51
CA LYS A 173 -0.10 14.54 15.39
C LYS A 173 -1.54 14.83 14.96
N THR A 174 -1.79 14.85 13.67
CA THR A 174 -3.13 15.02 13.09
C THR A 174 -3.94 13.75 13.26
N VAL A 175 -3.43 12.60 12.81
CA VAL A 175 -4.15 11.32 12.83
C VAL A 175 -4.53 10.90 14.24
N TYR A 176 -3.64 11.06 15.23
CA TYR A 176 -3.88 10.65 16.61
C TYR A 176 -4.33 11.79 17.54
N ALA A 177 -4.73 12.95 16.98
CA ALA A 177 -5.24 14.07 17.78
C ALA A 177 -6.49 13.71 18.59
N SER A 178 -7.39 12.94 17.99
CA SER A 178 -8.61 12.43 18.62
C SER A 178 -9.15 11.22 17.84
N GLU A 179 -10.13 10.51 18.40
CA GLU A 179 -10.86 9.46 17.68
C GLU A 179 -11.56 10.03 16.44
N GLN A 180 -12.13 11.22 16.54
CA GLN A 180 -12.80 11.90 15.44
C GLN A 180 -11.81 12.23 14.32
N ALA A 181 -10.61 12.71 14.65
CA ALA A 181 -9.57 13.02 13.67
C ALA A 181 -9.11 11.74 12.94
N TYR A 182 -8.89 10.66 13.69
CA TYR A 182 -8.53 9.36 13.13
C TYR A 182 -9.57 8.85 12.13
N PHE A 183 -10.85 8.85 12.52
CA PHE A 183 -11.91 8.34 11.64
C PHE A 183 -12.22 9.28 10.48
N ALA A 184 -11.98 10.58 10.61
CA ALA A 184 -12.08 11.51 9.49
C ALA A 184 -10.98 11.25 8.45
N ASP A 185 -9.74 11.08 8.88
CA ASP A 185 -8.61 10.71 8.01
C ASP A 185 -8.84 9.33 7.36
N MET A 186 -9.27 8.35 8.14
CA MET A 186 -9.62 7.01 7.68
C MET A 186 -10.72 7.05 6.60
N GLN A 187 -11.75 7.89 6.76
CA GLN A 187 -12.81 8.04 5.77
C GLN A 187 -12.27 8.62 4.46
N MET A 188 -11.35 9.59 4.52
CA MET A 188 -10.76 10.20 3.33
C MET A 188 -9.98 9.18 2.49
N ILE A 189 -9.20 8.31 3.13
CA ILE A 189 -8.46 7.27 2.40
C ILE A 189 -9.39 6.16 1.91
N ASP A 190 -10.41 5.78 2.68
CA ASP A 190 -11.39 4.79 2.22
C ASP A 190 -12.22 5.31 1.03
N ASP A 191 -12.55 6.62 1.00
CA ASP A 191 -13.19 7.25 -0.16
C ASP A 191 -12.28 7.22 -1.40
N LEU A 192 -10.99 7.45 -1.23
CA LEU A 192 -10.01 7.33 -2.31
C LEU A 192 -9.88 5.88 -2.80
N ILE A 193 -9.82 4.90 -1.91
CA ILE A 193 -9.80 3.47 -2.27
C ILE A 193 -11.06 3.12 -3.07
N PHE A 194 -12.23 3.54 -2.60
CA PHE A 194 -13.48 3.31 -3.31
C PHE A 194 -13.51 3.96 -4.69
N GLU A 195 -13.00 5.18 -4.83
CA GLU A 195 -12.89 5.88 -6.13
C GLU A 195 -12.04 5.07 -7.13
N GLN A 196 -10.95 4.45 -6.65
CA GLN A 196 -10.00 3.73 -7.51
C GLN A 196 -10.40 2.27 -7.77
N THR A 197 -11.14 1.63 -6.85
CA THR A 197 -11.39 0.18 -6.89
C THR A 197 -12.86 -0.19 -7.05
N GLY A 198 -13.78 0.73 -6.74
CA GLY A 198 -15.21 0.46 -6.64
C GLY A 198 -15.63 -0.29 -5.38
N GLU A 199 -14.69 -0.61 -4.46
CA GLU A 199 -14.95 -1.34 -3.22
C GLU A 199 -14.40 -0.58 -2.02
N ARG A 200 -15.05 -0.75 -0.85
CA ARG A 200 -14.56 -0.23 0.44
C ARG A 200 -13.53 -1.17 1.02
N ALA A 201 -12.54 -0.62 1.71
CA ALA A 201 -11.56 -1.43 2.42
C ALA A 201 -12.15 -2.00 3.72
N GLU A 202 -11.72 -3.21 4.07
CA GLU A 202 -12.12 -3.88 5.32
C GLU A 202 -10.95 -4.00 6.30
N LEU A 203 -9.71 -3.90 5.78
CA LEU A 203 -8.49 -4.06 6.56
C LEU A 203 -7.84 -2.71 6.85
N VAL A 204 -7.26 -2.61 8.04
CA VAL A 204 -6.61 -1.40 8.55
C VAL A 204 -5.23 -1.75 9.10
N ARG A 205 -4.26 -0.89 8.89
CA ARG A 205 -3.01 -0.86 9.66
C ARG A 205 -2.80 0.54 10.21
N PHE A 206 -2.67 0.63 11.52
CA PHE A 206 -2.40 1.90 12.19
C PHE A 206 -1.01 2.44 11.82
N PRO A 207 -0.86 3.74 11.47
CA PRO A 207 0.44 4.36 11.31
C PRO A 207 1.37 4.12 12.51
N GLY A 208 2.52 3.47 12.25
CA GLY A 208 3.45 3.04 13.29
C GLY A 208 3.00 1.81 14.11
N GLY A 209 1.90 1.14 13.72
CA GLY A 209 1.34 -0.03 14.38
C GLY A 209 0.49 0.27 15.61
N SER A 210 -0.23 -0.74 16.11
CA SER A 210 -1.10 -0.60 17.30
C SER A 210 -0.30 -0.36 18.60
N SER A 211 0.97 -0.74 18.63
CA SER A 211 1.89 -0.54 19.76
C SER A 211 2.67 0.78 19.69
N ASN A 212 2.37 1.66 18.75
CA ASN A 212 3.14 2.86 18.54
C ASN A 212 3.19 3.76 19.78
N GLN A 213 4.29 4.49 19.89
CA GLN A 213 4.52 5.43 20.99
C GLN A 213 4.47 6.89 20.53
N VAL A 214 4.37 7.10 19.21
CA VAL A 214 4.26 8.45 18.63
C VAL A 214 2.94 9.12 19.01
N SER A 215 1.90 8.33 19.35
CA SER A 215 0.60 8.80 19.81
C SER A 215 0.52 9.15 21.31
N ARG A 216 1.62 9.05 22.07
CA ARG A 216 1.64 9.25 23.55
C ARG A 216 1.16 10.61 24.03
N PHE A 217 1.17 11.63 23.17
CA PHE A 217 0.61 12.93 23.46
C PHE A 217 -0.91 12.89 23.71
N ASN A 218 -1.61 11.88 23.17
CA ASN A 218 -3.00 11.56 23.45
C ASN A 218 -3.09 10.22 24.21
N LYS A 219 -3.05 10.31 25.53
CA LYS A 219 -2.99 9.15 26.41
C LYS A 219 -4.16 8.19 26.20
N GLY A 220 -3.87 6.92 25.96
CA GLY A 220 -4.86 5.85 25.80
C GLY A 220 -5.56 5.87 24.44
N ILE A 221 -5.11 6.68 23.48
CA ILE A 221 -5.76 6.76 22.17
C ILE A 221 -5.74 5.41 21.43
N MET A 222 -4.61 4.69 21.45
CA MET A 222 -4.51 3.40 20.77
C MET A 222 -5.42 2.34 21.39
N THR A 223 -5.52 2.31 22.74
CA THR A 223 -6.47 1.43 23.44
C THR A 223 -7.91 1.66 23.01
N ARG A 224 -8.29 2.92 22.73
CA ARG A 224 -9.65 3.24 22.27
C ARG A 224 -9.83 2.97 20.78
N LEU A 225 -8.85 3.35 19.94
CA LEU A 225 -8.95 3.19 18.49
C LEU A 225 -8.97 1.72 18.06
N THR A 226 -8.13 0.86 18.64
CA THR A 226 -8.13 -0.57 18.30
C THR A 226 -9.50 -1.20 18.53
N LYS A 227 -10.15 -0.86 19.65
CA LYS A 227 -11.50 -1.33 19.95
C LYS A 227 -12.55 -0.73 18.99
N LEU A 228 -12.51 0.58 18.75
CA LEU A 228 -13.49 1.25 17.91
C LEU A 228 -13.40 0.84 16.43
N VAL A 229 -12.22 0.53 15.93
CA VAL A 229 -12.00 0.01 14.57
C VAL A 229 -12.70 -1.34 14.42
N GLU A 230 -12.51 -2.26 15.36
CA GLU A 230 -13.19 -3.57 15.36
C GLU A 230 -14.71 -3.45 15.56
N GLU A 231 -15.19 -2.57 16.48
CA GLU A 231 -16.61 -2.30 16.67
C GLU A 231 -17.30 -1.75 15.40
N LYS A 232 -16.55 -1.09 14.53
CA LYS A 232 -17.03 -0.61 13.23
C LYS A 232 -16.99 -1.66 12.11
N GLY A 233 -16.51 -2.87 12.39
CA GLY A 233 -16.47 -3.98 11.46
C GLY A 233 -15.19 -4.08 10.65
N TYR A 234 -14.19 -3.22 10.88
CA TYR A 234 -12.87 -3.35 10.28
C TYR A 234 -12.03 -4.34 11.06
N ARG A 235 -10.99 -4.88 10.38
CA ARG A 235 -9.98 -5.70 11.02
C ARG A 235 -8.61 -5.04 10.89
N TYR A 236 -7.90 -4.84 12.01
CA TYR A 236 -6.57 -4.29 11.93
C TYR A 236 -5.50 -5.37 12.01
N PHE A 237 -4.35 -5.08 11.38
CA PHE A 237 -3.19 -5.97 11.34
C PHE A 237 -1.92 -5.21 11.66
N ASP A 238 -1.17 -5.74 12.61
CA ASP A 238 0.25 -5.41 12.78
C ASP A 238 1.10 -6.39 11.96
N TRP A 239 2.33 -6.60 12.35
CA TRP A 239 3.30 -7.51 11.73
C TRP A 239 4.04 -8.31 12.78
N ASN A 240 4.73 -9.38 12.37
CA ASN A 240 5.60 -10.16 13.25
C ASN A 240 6.97 -10.42 12.64
N VAL A 241 7.22 -9.87 11.44
CA VAL A 241 8.51 -9.86 10.76
C VAL A 241 8.81 -8.44 10.30
N LEU A 242 9.95 -7.90 10.74
CA LEU A 242 10.44 -6.58 10.35
C LEU A 242 11.48 -6.72 9.24
N SER A 243 11.37 -5.90 8.21
CA SER A 243 12.38 -5.74 7.17
C SER A 243 13.57 -4.88 7.61
N GLY A 244 13.30 -3.86 8.44
CA GLY A 244 14.26 -2.84 8.82
C GLY A 244 14.35 -1.66 7.85
N ASP A 245 13.49 -1.63 6.82
CA ASP A 245 13.54 -0.63 5.75
C ASP A 245 13.09 0.78 6.17
N ALA A 246 12.36 0.89 7.28
CA ALA A 246 11.86 2.18 7.79
C ALA A 246 12.89 2.98 8.61
N GLY A 247 14.19 2.78 8.38
CA GLY A 247 15.26 3.58 8.98
C GLY A 247 16.34 2.80 9.73
N GLU A 248 16.19 1.49 9.90
CA GLU A 248 17.21 0.63 10.51
C GLU A 248 18.33 0.31 9.51
N THR A 249 17.96 0.05 8.24
CA THR A 249 18.92 -0.15 7.15
C THR A 249 18.38 0.35 5.81
N ARG A 250 19.31 0.67 4.89
CA ARG A 250 19.02 0.94 3.47
C ARG A 250 19.70 -0.07 2.55
N GLU A 251 20.33 -1.08 3.14
CA GLU A 251 21.04 -2.11 2.38
C GLU A 251 20.08 -3.25 2.05
N THR A 252 19.78 -3.42 0.77
CA THR A 252 18.87 -4.46 0.26
C THR A 252 19.24 -5.85 0.78
N ALA A 253 20.54 -6.18 0.89
CA ALA A 253 21.00 -7.46 1.40
C ALA A 253 20.64 -7.68 2.88
N GLU A 254 20.69 -6.63 3.71
CA GLU A 254 20.29 -6.69 5.12
C GLU A 254 18.77 -6.85 5.24
N ILE A 255 17.98 -6.15 4.42
CA ILE A 255 16.54 -6.29 4.37
C ILE A 255 16.16 -7.74 4.06
N ILE A 256 16.77 -8.34 3.03
CA ILE A 256 16.56 -9.75 2.66
C ILE A 256 16.89 -10.67 3.86
N GLN A 257 18.02 -10.44 4.53
CA GLN A 257 18.44 -11.23 5.66
C GLN A 257 17.45 -11.10 6.83
N ASN A 258 17.08 -9.89 7.22
CA ASN A 258 16.13 -9.62 8.30
C ASN A 258 14.80 -10.35 8.08
N ILE A 259 14.26 -10.25 6.86
CA ILE A 259 12.99 -10.89 6.51
C ILE A 259 13.11 -12.41 6.56
N LYS A 260 14.15 -13.01 5.96
CA LYS A 260 14.39 -14.46 5.99
C LYS A 260 14.53 -14.99 7.40
N GLU A 261 15.34 -14.33 8.23
CA GLU A 261 15.52 -14.71 9.65
C GLU A 261 14.24 -14.55 10.47
N GLY A 262 13.44 -13.52 10.16
CA GLY A 262 12.15 -13.31 10.79
C GLY A 262 11.16 -14.41 10.44
N ILE A 263 11.04 -14.75 9.16
CA ILE A 263 10.14 -15.81 8.65
C ILE A 263 10.49 -17.18 9.25
N LEU A 264 11.76 -17.53 9.33
CA LEU A 264 12.20 -18.83 9.89
C LEU A 264 11.78 -19.05 11.35
N LYS A 265 11.38 -18.01 12.06
CA LYS A 265 10.94 -18.06 13.46
C LYS A 265 9.41 -18.14 13.61
N LYS A 266 8.68 -18.24 12.48
CA LYS A 266 7.22 -18.13 12.45
C LYS A 266 6.61 -19.20 11.57
N ASP A 267 5.49 -19.75 11.99
CA ASP A 267 4.64 -20.61 11.15
C ASP A 267 3.83 -19.74 10.15
N ILE A 268 3.44 -18.57 10.61
CA ILE A 268 2.73 -17.54 9.83
C ILE A 268 3.51 -16.24 9.97
N ALA A 269 3.99 -15.73 8.85
CA ALA A 269 4.77 -14.50 8.80
C ALA A 269 3.97 -13.36 8.14
N VAL A 270 3.70 -12.31 8.89
CA VAL A 270 3.22 -11.02 8.34
C VAL A 270 4.41 -10.07 8.30
N VAL A 271 4.89 -9.80 7.09
CA VAL A 271 6.11 -9.03 6.84
C VAL A 271 5.76 -7.56 6.63
N LEU A 272 6.38 -6.67 7.39
CA LEU A 272 6.31 -5.23 7.17
C LEU A 272 7.44 -4.80 6.22
N GLN A 273 7.05 -4.19 5.10
CA GLN A 273 7.88 -3.42 4.17
C GLN A 273 7.15 -2.13 3.78
N HIS A 274 7.88 -1.22 3.13
CA HIS A 274 7.32 0.03 2.62
C HIS A 274 7.64 0.17 1.12
N ASP A 275 6.63 0.46 0.29
CA ASP A 275 6.80 0.62 -1.16
C ASP A 275 7.17 2.05 -1.58
N ILE A 276 7.65 2.82 -0.61
CA ILE A 276 8.21 4.16 -0.82
C ILE A 276 9.74 4.16 -1.05
N TYR A 277 10.40 3.01 -0.84
CA TYR A 277 11.85 2.88 -0.91
C TYR A 277 12.29 1.89 -1.99
N ASP A 278 13.16 2.33 -2.90
CA ASP A 278 13.75 1.49 -3.97
C ASP A 278 14.54 0.30 -3.43
N TYR A 279 15.31 0.51 -2.36
CA TYR A 279 16.08 -0.56 -1.71
C TYR A 279 15.20 -1.63 -1.03
N SER A 280 13.96 -1.28 -0.63
CA SER A 280 12.98 -2.24 -0.10
C SER A 280 12.37 -3.07 -1.25
N ILE A 281 11.99 -2.42 -2.36
CA ILE A 281 11.46 -3.10 -3.53
C ILE A 281 12.47 -4.07 -4.13
N ALA A 282 13.74 -3.67 -4.21
CA ALA A 282 14.83 -4.51 -4.73
C ALA A 282 15.03 -5.83 -3.93
N ALA A 283 14.53 -5.90 -2.70
CA ALA A 283 14.59 -7.11 -1.88
C ALA A 283 13.50 -8.15 -2.23
N VAL A 284 12.36 -7.70 -2.78
CA VAL A 284 11.13 -8.49 -2.87
C VAL A 284 11.30 -9.73 -3.71
N GLU A 285 11.91 -9.63 -4.89
CA GLU A 285 12.13 -10.77 -5.78
C GLU A 285 12.92 -11.89 -5.10
N ALA A 286 14.00 -11.55 -4.41
CA ALA A 286 14.84 -12.52 -3.71
C ALA A 286 14.12 -13.19 -2.53
N ILE A 287 13.20 -12.48 -1.88
CA ILE A 287 12.36 -13.02 -0.80
C ILE A 287 11.35 -14.01 -1.37
N ILE A 288 10.69 -13.66 -2.48
CA ILE A 288 9.71 -14.52 -3.14
C ILE A 288 10.37 -15.82 -3.60
N VAL A 289 11.47 -15.73 -4.36
CA VAL A 289 12.19 -16.91 -4.86
C VAL A 289 12.62 -17.81 -3.70
N TRP A 290 13.26 -17.24 -2.67
CA TRP A 290 13.68 -18.00 -1.51
C TRP A 290 12.49 -18.64 -0.77
N GLY A 291 11.37 -17.93 -0.61
CA GLY A 291 10.18 -18.46 0.04
C GLY A 291 9.61 -19.67 -0.71
N MET A 292 9.46 -19.56 -2.03
CA MET A 292 8.99 -20.65 -2.87
C MET A 292 9.92 -21.88 -2.81
N GLU A 293 11.24 -21.69 -2.93
CA GLU A 293 12.25 -22.74 -2.80
C GLU A 293 12.22 -23.47 -1.46
N ASN A 294 11.76 -22.78 -0.39
CA ASN A 294 11.64 -23.35 0.94
C ASN A 294 10.21 -23.82 1.28
N GLY A 295 9.31 -23.89 0.28
CA GLY A 295 7.96 -24.40 0.41
C GLY A 295 7.01 -23.48 1.18
N TYR A 296 7.25 -22.16 1.16
CA TYR A 296 6.31 -21.17 1.66
C TYR A 296 5.28 -20.81 0.61
N VAL A 297 4.08 -20.52 1.05
CA VAL A 297 2.98 -19.98 0.25
C VAL A 297 2.78 -18.51 0.58
N PHE A 298 2.61 -17.70 -0.47
CA PHE A 298 2.35 -16.26 -0.33
C PHE A 298 0.86 -16.00 -0.53
N LEU A 299 0.24 -15.32 0.45
CA LEU A 299 -1.17 -14.98 0.43
C LEU A 299 -1.36 -13.49 0.73
N PRO A 300 -2.40 -12.84 0.20
CA PRO A 300 -2.84 -11.53 0.68
C PRO A 300 -3.60 -11.69 1.99
N LEU A 301 -3.56 -10.70 2.88
CA LEU A 301 -4.41 -10.68 4.06
C LEU A 301 -5.88 -10.53 3.67
N THR A 302 -6.75 -11.19 4.42
CA THR A 302 -8.21 -11.13 4.29
C THR A 302 -8.86 -10.96 5.65
N MET A 303 -10.17 -10.79 5.68
CA MET A 303 -10.93 -10.77 6.95
C MET A 303 -10.84 -12.10 7.71
N ASP A 304 -10.50 -13.20 7.05
CA ASP A 304 -10.39 -14.54 7.65
C ASP A 304 -8.94 -14.89 8.04
N SER A 305 -7.95 -14.09 7.64
CA SER A 305 -6.54 -14.33 7.96
C SER A 305 -6.27 -14.26 9.46
N PRO A 306 -5.31 -15.04 9.99
CA PRO A 306 -4.92 -14.97 11.39
C PRO A 306 -4.42 -13.58 11.77
N THR A 307 -5.02 -12.98 12.78
CA THR A 307 -4.63 -11.64 13.24
C THR A 307 -3.29 -11.65 13.96
N ILE A 308 -2.47 -10.70 13.63
CA ILE A 308 -1.23 -10.37 14.35
C ILE A 308 -1.45 -9.00 14.98
N HIS A 309 -1.50 -8.96 16.30
CA HIS A 309 -1.63 -7.73 17.09
C HIS A 309 -0.43 -7.56 18.01
N HIS A 310 0.11 -6.36 18.05
CA HIS A 310 1.12 -5.99 19.03
C HIS A 310 0.48 -5.69 20.39
N PRO A 311 1.20 -5.88 21.52
CA PRO A 311 0.76 -5.38 22.82
C PRO A 311 0.58 -3.86 22.76
N ILE A 312 -0.62 -3.38 23.09
CA ILE A 312 -0.91 -1.95 23.05
C ILE A 312 -0.10 -1.23 24.13
N ALA A 313 0.66 -0.19 23.73
CA ALA A 313 1.54 0.56 24.60
C ALA A 313 0.97 1.92 25.04
N ASN A 314 -0.16 2.38 24.47
CA ASN A 314 -0.80 3.68 24.75
C ASN A 314 -2.33 3.58 24.79
#